data_5fa9b02d968e4113521ebc1abbf3b11e
#
_entry.id   5fa9b02d968e4113521ebc1abbf3b11e
#
_cell.length_a   1.000
_cell.length_b   1.000
_cell.length_c   1.000
_cell.angle_alpha   90.00
_cell.angle_beta   90.00
_cell.angle_gamma   90.00
#
_symmetry.space_group_name_H-M   'P 1'
#
loop_
_entity.id
_entity.type
_entity.pdbx_description
1 polymer ?
#
loop_
_entity_poly.entity_id
_entity_poly.type
_entity_poly.pdbx_seq_one_letter_code
_entity_poly.pdbx_strand_id
1 'polypeptide(L)'
;MNSQDQTSKGRPHGQHRAQVGDGNRPVKPRKRRGIPWWAWFFIGLIGLGGILYGVDLAMSEGKVPRGVTVGGVDISGVDKSQAEQRLRNDLGERTRQPVTVLAGNMSTKLEPTQSGMQVDWGATVDQAGQQPLNPITRIRSFFETREVGIISKITDENLNRSLNRVERELTRDPQNAELSVNTEGKADIKEDKPGQTVDRELLSSEVRDNWLNTDGRVNVEATITPADADKDAAERAAKQYVVPATAKKLVFHGREKVDGVITPQNWHDILTFKVEGGEFMPQWNTEKVQEILGEQLSSTEVEYRDASFEFHGDDIEVVPSKDGVAIQWKETLGDFQAKALDKKKRDHQVLYEEKKAKYTTAQAKKAHFDDVVGTFTTGGFSGSSGTNIRRVAEMVDGAIVLPGETFSLNGHTGPRGTEQGFVESGIIIDGHAGKAVGGGISQFATTLYNASYFAGMEDVAHTPHSYYISRYPAGREATVYEGAIDLKFKNPFDTPVRIRTRVSDGDVTVELRGVKQVDVESIPGERTNPTSPKKIELDGDECSPSSGAPGFTTTDTRVVKDLKGKELSRETQRTVYDPQPIVTCK
;
A
#
# COMPACT_ATOMS: atom_id res chain seq x y z
N MET A 1 -45.63 -41.76 -6.38
CA MET A 1 -45.98 -43.19 -6.14
C MET A 1 -46.65 -43.22 -4.80
N ASN A 2 -47.92 -43.29 -4.91
CA ASN A 2 -48.84 -44.24 -4.26
C ASN A 2 -48.78 -44.26 -2.73
N SER A 3 -49.80 -44.19 -2.01
CA SER A 3 -51.23 -44.39 -2.20
C SER A 3 -51.83 -44.35 -0.80
N GLN A 4 -52.91 -43.63 -0.57
CA GLN A 4 -54.24 -44.25 -0.33
C GLN A 4 -54.32 -45.03 0.99
N ASP A 5 -55.31 -45.05 1.78
CA ASP A 5 -56.71 -44.74 1.56
C ASP A 5 -57.46 -44.91 2.91
N GLN A 6 -58.49 -44.14 3.10
CA GLN A 6 -59.87 -44.60 3.35
C GLN A 6 -60.13 -45.41 4.63
N THR A 7 -61.14 -45.30 5.31
CA THR A 7 -62.55 -45.05 5.25
C THR A 7 -63.14 -45.49 6.61
N SER A 8 -64.17 -45.15 7.15
CA SER A 8 -65.50 -44.69 6.87
C SER A 8 -66.47 -45.33 7.89
N LYS A 9 -67.50 -44.55 8.23
CA LYS A 9 -68.86 -45.06 8.53
C LYS A 9 -69.13 -45.83 9.86
N GLY A 10 -70.13 -45.66 10.55
CA GLY A 10 -71.49 -45.26 10.24
C GLY A 10 -72.38 -45.28 11.47
N ARG A 11 -73.40 -44.51 11.40
CA ARG A 11 -74.65 -44.66 12.19
C ARG A 11 -75.37 -46.02 11.86
N PRO A 12 -76.33 -46.50 12.65
CA PRO A 12 -77.65 -45.90 12.72
C PRO A 12 -78.52 -46.14 14.01
N HIS A 13 -79.49 -45.29 14.18
CA HIS A 13 -80.92 -45.42 14.41
C HIS A 13 -81.56 -46.64 15.18
N GLY A 14 -82.53 -46.30 16.01
CA GLY A 14 -83.74 -47.08 16.37
C GLY A 14 -84.34 -46.55 17.70
N GLN A 15 -85.24 -45.72 17.75
CA GLN A 15 -86.72 -45.76 17.61
C GLN A 15 -87.41 -46.84 18.46
N HIS A 16 -88.42 -46.25 19.11
CA HIS A 16 -89.77 -46.86 19.57
C HIS A 16 -89.77 -47.35 21.01
N ARG A 17 -90.76 -47.19 21.81
CA ARG A 17 -92.18 -46.85 21.61
C ARG A 17 -92.84 -46.72 23.00
N ALA A 18 -93.88 -45.90 23.06
CA ALA A 18 -94.79 -45.70 24.18
C ALA A 18 -95.48 -46.92 24.68
N GLN A 19 -95.83 -46.96 25.90
CA GLN A 19 -97.16 -47.42 26.28
C GLN A 19 -97.72 -46.78 27.58
N VAL A 20 -98.92 -46.46 27.42
CA VAL A 20 -99.95 -45.91 28.34
C VAL A 20 -100.30 -46.95 29.41
N GLY A 21 -100.69 -46.49 30.59
CA GLY A 21 -101.30 -47.28 31.63
C GLY A 21 -101.90 -46.45 32.76
N ASP A 22 -103.14 -46.28 32.68
CA ASP A 22 -104.14 -45.65 33.57
C ASP A 22 -104.08 -46.17 35.02
N GLY A 23 -104.42 -45.29 35.97
CA GLY A 23 -104.69 -45.72 37.35
C GLY A 23 -104.93 -44.62 38.38
N ASN A 24 -106.13 -44.20 38.43
CA ASN A 24 -106.75 -43.33 39.36
C ASN A 24 -106.62 -43.69 40.86
N ARG A 25 -106.28 -42.80 41.77
CA ARG A 25 -106.86 -42.57 43.09
C ARG A 25 -105.86 -41.98 44.13
N PRO A 26 -106.32 -41.33 45.21
CA PRO A 26 -106.95 -40.01 45.39
C PRO A 26 -106.09 -38.99 46.25
N VAL A 27 -106.43 -37.81 46.10
CA VAL A 27 -105.81 -36.59 46.78
C VAL A 27 -105.93 -36.71 48.32
N LYS A 28 -104.84 -36.60 49.07
CA LYS A 28 -104.78 -36.21 50.49
C LYS A 28 -104.16 -34.82 50.63
N PRO A 29 -104.65 -33.96 51.49
CA PRO A 29 -104.29 -32.52 51.61
C PRO A 29 -102.82 -32.35 52.09
N ARG A 30 -102.07 -31.56 51.34
CA ARG A 30 -100.73 -31.11 51.73
C ARG A 30 -100.79 -30.15 52.91
N LYS A 31 -100.26 -30.54 54.07
CA LYS A 31 -99.88 -29.62 55.14
C LYS A 31 -98.81 -28.65 54.62
N ARG A 32 -99.00 -27.36 54.69
CA ARG A 32 -98.01 -26.30 54.51
C ARG A 32 -96.92 -26.54 55.56
N ARG A 33 -95.70 -27.03 55.09
CA ARG A 33 -94.50 -27.04 55.89
C ARG A 33 -94.02 -25.57 55.90
N GLY A 34 -93.99 -24.94 57.06
CA GLY A 34 -93.28 -23.69 57.25
C GLY A 34 -91.83 -23.84 56.95
N ILE A 35 -91.21 -22.77 56.38
CA ILE A 35 -89.76 -22.74 56.08
C ILE A 35 -89.02 -23.01 57.41
N PRO A 36 -88.12 -24.07 57.40
CA PRO A 36 -87.42 -24.37 58.62
C PRO A 36 -86.48 -23.21 59.03
N TRP A 37 -86.27 -23.02 60.32
CA TRP A 37 -85.50 -21.88 60.87
C TRP A 37 -84.08 -21.77 60.31
N TRP A 38 -83.43 -22.86 59.89
CA TRP A 38 -82.14 -22.85 59.25
C TRP A 38 -82.15 -22.23 57.83
N ALA A 39 -83.32 -22.22 57.14
CA ALA A 39 -83.49 -21.54 55.86
C ALA A 39 -83.43 -20.02 56.01
N TRP A 40 -84.01 -19.50 57.10
CA TRP A 40 -83.87 -18.07 57.45
C TRP A 40 -82.42 -17.67 57.77
N PHE A 41 -81.66 -18.58 58.38
CA PHE A 41 -80.23 -18.34 58.57
C PHE A 41 -79.48 -18.26 57.26
N PHE A 42 -79.76 -19.15 56.27
CA PHE A 42 -79.13 -19.06 54.94
C PHE A 42 -79.61 -17.86 54.14
N ILE A 43 -80.93 -17.43 54.25
CA ILE A 43 -81.43 -16.21 53.62
C ILE A 43 -80.76 -14.98 54.23
N GLY A 44 -80.52 -14.97 55.56
CA GLY A 44 -79.77 -13.92 56.22
C GLY A 44 -78.28 -13.88 55.79
N LEU A 45 -77.67 -15.07 55.65
CA LEU A 45 -76.32 -15.19 55.20
C LEU A 45 -76.14 -14.76 53.72
N ILE A 46 -77.08 -15.09 52.84
CA ILE A 46 -77.14 -14.61 51.44
C ILE A 46 -77.40 -13.10 51.41
N GLY A 47 -78.31 -12.59 52.26
CA GLY A 47 -78.57 -11.16 52.34
C GLY A 47 -77.34 -10.37 52.81
N LEU A 48 -76.63 -10.89 53.86
CA LEU A 48 -75.40 -10.29 54.33
C LEU A 48 -74.32 -10.37 53.25
N GLY A 49 -74.17 -11.55 52.56
CA GLY A 49 -73.31 -11.70 51.41
C GLY A 49 -73.61 -10.71 50.27
N GLY A 50 -74.88 -10.47 49.98
CA GLY A 50 -75.34 -9.49 49.01
C GLY A 50 -74.99 -8.05 49.35
N ILE A 51 -75.17 -7.67 50.66
CA ILE A 51 -74.76 -6.36 51.17
C ILE A 51 -73.28 -6.17 51.11
N LEU A 52 -72.52 -7.17 51.57
CA LEU A 52 -71.02 -7.15 51.52
C LEU A 52 -70.50 -7.07 50.07
N TYR A 53 -71.17 -7.78 49.15
CA TYR A 53 -70.86 -7.71 47.71
C TYR A 53 -71.15 -6.34 47.13
N GLY A 54 -72.34 -5.72 47.50
CA GLY A 54 -72.69 -4.38 47.02
C GLY A 54 -71.75 -3.29 47.54
N VAL A 55 -71.36 -3.40 48.85
CA VAL A 55 -70.35 -2.51 49.43
C VAL A 55 -69.01 -2.69 48.72
N ASP A 56 -68.58 -3.94 48.50
CA ASP A 56 -67.34 -4.24 47.80
C ASP A 56 -67.35 -3.73 46.33
N LEU A 57 -68.48 -3.82 45.67
CA LEU A 57 -68.64 -3.28 44.32
C LEU A 57 -68.48 -1.74 44.30
N ALA A 58 -69.17 -1.03 45.19
CA ALA A 58 -69.07 0.41 45.33
C ALA A 58 -67.70 0.92 45.72
N MET A 59 -67.01 0.20 46.63
CA MET A 59 -65.68 0.58 47.09
C MET A 59 -64.59 0.26 46.07
N SER A 60 -64.81 -0.63 45.11
CA SER A 60 -63.81 -1.02 44.07
C SER A 60 -64.05 -0.33 42.74
N GLU A 61 -65.13 0.52 42.62
CA GLU A 61 -65.39 1.27 41.40
C GLU A 61 -64.30 2.31 41.14
N GLY A 62 -63.75 2.36 39.90
CA GLY A 62 -62.67 3.26 39.48
C GLY A 62 -61.27 2.89 39.97
N LYS A 63 -61.17 1.81 40.74
CA LYS A 63 -59.86 1.34 41.28
C LYS A 63 -59.28 0.20 40.49
N VAL A 64 -57.94 0.04 40.62
CA VAL A 64 -57.20 -1.12 40.07
C VAL A 64 -57.71 -2.40 40.75
N PRO A 65 -57.94 -3.50 40.01
CA PRO A 65 -58.37 -4.77 40.56
C PRO A 65 -57.39 -5.28 41.68
N ARG A 66 -57.94 -6.02 42.63
CA ARG A 66 -57.14 -6.63 43.71
C ARG A 66 -56.21 -7.69 43.12
N GLY A 67 -55.10 -7.84 43.77
CA GLY A 67 -54.09 -8.83 43.42
C GLY A 67 -53.29 -8.50 42.14
N VAL A 68 -53.38 -7.27 41.65
CA VAL A 68 -52.62 -6.84 40.47
C VAL A 68 -51.24 -6.31 40.87
N THR A 69 -50.20 -6.91 40.27
CA THR A 69 -48.81 -6.44 40.36
C THR A 69 -48.28 -6.05 38.98
N VAL A 70 -47.35 -5.09 38.91
CA VAL A 70 -46.64 -4.66 37.72
C VAL A 70 -45.16 -4.56 38.04
N GLY A 71 -44.35 -5.34 37.39
CA GLY A 71 -42.91 -5.40 37.67
C GLY A 71 -42.58 -5.75 39.12
N GLY A 72 -43.45 -6.53 39.76
CA GLY A 72 -43.34 -6.91 41.18
C GLY A 72 -43.89 -5.87 42.16
N VAL A 73 -44.34 -4.71 41.70
CA VAL A 73 -44.95 -3.66 42.53
C VAL A 73 -46.46 -3.89 42.62
N ASP A 74 -47.00 -3.98 43.88
CA ASP A 74 -48.42 -4.13 44.14
C ASP A 74 -49.15 -2.80 43.95
N ILE A 75 -50.08 -2.77 42.99
CA ILE A 75 -50.94 -1.61 42.65
C ILE A 75 -52.42 -1.89 42.94
N SER A 76 -52.71 -2.96 43.62
CA SER A 76 -54.08 -3.41 43.85
C SER A 76 -54.89 -2.47 44.75
N GLY A 77 -56.16 -2.26 44.39
CA GLY A 77 -57.14 -1.57 45.23
C GLY A 77 -56.98 -0.06 45.39
N VAL A 78 -56.01 0.57 44.72
CA VAL A 78 -55.80 2.03 44.69
C VAL A 78 -56.42 2.65 43.47
N ASP A 79 -56.63 3.97 43.49
CA ASP A 79 -57.08 4.72 42.32
C ASP A 79 -56.03 4.67 41.21
N LYS A 80 -56.43 4.71 39.93
CA LYS A 80 -55.53 4.61 38.80
C LYS A 80 -54.37 5.63 38.85
N SER A 81 -54.67 6.88 39.24
CA SER A 81 -53.66 7.94 39.38
C SER A 81 -52.61 7.62 40.48
N GLN A 82 -53.09 7.05 41.60
CA GLN A 82 -52.19 6.61 42.70
C GLN A 82 -51.34 5.40 42.26
N ALA A 83 -51.93 4.47 41.50
CA ALA A 83 -51.23 3.34 40.93
C ALA A 83 -50.11 3.80 40.00
N GLU A 84 -50.39 4.74 39.09
CA GLU A 84 -49.37 5.35 38.22
C GLU A 84 -48.22 6.00 39.02
N GLN A 85 -48.58 6.78 40.05
CA GLN A 85 -47.57 7.46 40.86
C GLN A 85 -46.70 6.47 41.65
N ARG A 86 -47.31 5.40 42.15
CA ARG A 86 -46.57 4.32 42.85
C ARG A 86 -45.58 3.64 41.86
N LEU A 87 -46.02 3.25 40.68
CA LEU A 87 -45.19 2.67 39.63
C LEU A 87 -44.04 3.59 39.21
N ARG A 88 -44.33 4.90 39.04
CA ARG A 88 -43.28 5.88 38.74
C ARG A 88 -42.24 6.01 39.82
N ASN A 89 -42.63 5.95 41.08
CA ASN A 89 -41.72 6.06 42.20
C ASN A 89 -40.84 4.79 42.36
N ASP A 90 -41.46 3.61 42.20
CA ASP A 90 -40.78 2.34 42.51
C ASP A 90 -39.99 1.79 41.28
N LEU A 91 -40.48 2.03 40.05
CA LEU A 91 -39.86 1.51 38.82
C LEU A 91 -39.23 2.60 37.96
N GLY A 92 -39.52 3.89 38.18
CA GLY A 92 -39.11 4.96 37.26
C GLY A 92 -37.60 5.14 37.14
N GLU A 93 -36.84 4.92 38.19
CA GLU A 93 -35.39 4.99 38.14
C GLU A 93 -34.82 3.84 37.33
N ARG A 94 -35.33 2.63 37.52
CA ARG A 94 -34.92 1.43 36.80
C ARG A 94 -35.14 1.57 35.29
N THR A 95 -36.26 2.19 34.85
CA THR A 95 -36.58 2.39 33.43
C THR A 95 -35.66 3.40 32.73
N ARG A 96 -34.82 4.12 33.47
CA ARG A 96 -33.82 5.08 32.95
C ARG A 96 -32.39 4.53 32.92
N GLN A 97 -32.16 3.40 33.59
CA GLN A 97 -30.83 2.82 33.62
C GLN A 97 -30.42 2.30 32.25
N PRO A 98 -29.12 2.43 31.88
CA PRO A 98 -28.62 1.88 30.63
C PRO A 98 -28.83 0.37 30.53
N VAL A 99 -29.33 -0.07 29.38
CA VAL A 99 -29.52 -1.48 29.06
C VAL A 99 -28.28 -2.01 28.35
N THR A 100 -27.74 -3.12 28.82
CA THR A 100 -26.61 -3.76 28.16
C THR A 100 -27.12 -4.69 27.06
N VAL A 101 -26.82 -4.36 25.80
CA VAL A 101 -27.09 -5.21 24.65
C VAL A 101 -25.89 -6.10 24.40
N LEU A 102 -26.12 -7.41 24.42
CA LEU A 102 -25.08 -8.43 24.20
C LEU A 102 -25.34 -9.15 22.88
N ALA A 103 -24.28 -9.35 22.11
CA ALA A 103 -24.31 -10.18 20.91
C ALA A 103 -22.99 -10.95 20.79
N GLY A 104 -23.06 -12.28 20.76
CA GLY A 104 -21.85 -13.12 20.76
C GLY A 104 -20.93 -12.81 21.94
N ASN A 105 -19.70 -12.37 21.65
CA ASN A 105 -18.71 -11.96 22.65
C ASN A 105 -18.57 -10.44 22.81
N MET A 106 -19.47 -9.66 22.20
CA MET A 106 -19.47 -8.20 22.24
C MET A 106 -20.67 -7.67 23.04
N SER A 107 -20.51 -6.52 23.63
CA SER A 107 -21.57 -5.84 24.36
C SER A 107 -21.45 -4.33 24.23
N THR A 108 -22.59 -3.67 24.27
CA THR A 108 -22.67 -2.21 24.30
C THR A 108 -23.84 -1.74 25.17
N LYS A 109 -23.89 -0.47 25.50
CA LYS A 109 -24.96 0.12 26.31
C LYS A 109 -25.93 0.91 25.44
N LEU A 110 -27.22 0.72 25.71
CA LEU A 110 -28.31 1.49 25.15
C LEU A 110 -28.94 2.34 26.25
N GLU A 111 -29.01 3.64 26.05
CA GLU A 111 -29.64 4.57 26.97
C GLU A 111 -31.13 4.72 26.61
N PRO A 112 -32.07 4.19 27.43
CA PRO A 112 -33.49 4.19 27.07
C PRO A 112 -34.04 5.59 26.78
N THR A 113 -33.69 6.57 27.60
CA THR A 113 -34.20 7.94 27.45
C THR A 113 -33.77 8.60 26.14
N GLN A 114 -32.49 8.42 25.77
CA GLN A 114 -31.92 8.94 24.51
C GLN A 114 -32.48 8.20 23.30
N SER A 115 -32.81 6.92 23.48
CA SER A 115 -33.40 6.06 22.46
C SER A 115 -34.92 6.28 22.31
N GLY A 116 -35.49 7.24 23.01
CA GLY A 116 -36.93 7.53 22.95
C GLY A 116 -37.83 6.44 23.52
N MET A 117 -37.26 5.61 24.43
CA MET A 117 -37.97 4.51 25.09
C MET A 117 -38.45 4.97 26.45
N GLN A 118 -39.75 4.91 26.65
CA GLN A 118 -40.41 5.34 27.87
C GLN A 118 -41.53 4.34 28.24
N VAL A 119 -41.86 4.27 29.51
CA VAL A 119 -43.03 3.50 29.97
C VAL A 119 -44.27 4.36 29.86
N ASP A 120 -45.32 3.83 29.26
CA ASP A 120 -46.66 4.41 29.31
C ASP A 120 -47.34 3.91 30.60
N TRP A 121 -47.16 4.68 31.66
CA TRP A 121 -47.69 4.32 32.97
C TRP A 121 -49.20 4.26 32.98
N GLY A 122 -49.90 5.18 32.26
CA GLY A 122 -51.36 5.21 32.16
C GLY A 122 -51.87 3.97 31.45
N ALA A 123 -51.34 3.66 30.26
CA ALA A 123 -51.72 2.46 29.51
C ALA A 123 -51.39 1.17 30.29
N THR A 124 -50.27 1.15 31.03
CA THR A 124 -49.87 0.01 31.89
C THR A 124 -50.90 -0.24 32.99
N VAL A 125 -51.37 0.83 33.68
CA VAL A 125 -52.42 0.72 34.72
C VAL A 125 -53.74 0.36 34.09
N ASP A 126 -54.07 0.91 32.91
CA ASP A 126 -55.33 0.60 32.22
C ASP A 126 -55.44 -0.85 31.76
N GLN A 127 -54.29 -1.50 31.45
CA GLN A 127 -54.22 -2.94 31.14
C GLN A 127 -54.67 -3.82 32.32
N ALA A 128 -54.55 -3.34 33.55
CA ALA A 128 -55.08 -4.05 34.72
C ALA A 128 -56.59 -4.31 34.63
N GLY A 129 -57.29 -3.47 33.87
CA GLY A 129 -58.73 -3.61 33.64
C GLY A 129 -59.58 -3.16 34.84
N GLN A 130 -60.76 -3.72 34.96
CA GLN A 130 -61.72 -3.46 36.06
C GLN A 130 -61.89 -4.71 36.92
N GLN A 131 -62.27 -4.48 38.19
CA GLN A 131 -62.56 -5.58 39.09
C GLN A 131 -63.69 -6.43 38.53
N PRO A 132 -63.54 -7.75 38.40
CA PRO A 132 -64.55 -8.64 37.84
C PRO A 132 -65.90 -8.53 38.58
N LEU A 133 -66.99 -8.63 37.83
CA LEU A 133 -68.31 -8.64 38.41
C LEU A 133 -68.68 -10.01 39.06
N ASN A 134 -68.01 -11.08 38.68
CA ASN A 134 -68.26 -12.42 39.21
C ASN A 134 -67.90 -12.51 40.69
N PRO A 135 -68.82 -12.82 41.62
CA PRO A 135 -68.53 -12.88 43.05
C PRO A 135 -67.39 -13.88 43.42
N ILE A 136 -67.30 -15.02 42.74
CA ILE A 136 -66.31 -16.02 43.01
C ILE A 136 -64.91 -15.52 42.63
N THR A 137 -64.82 -14.87 41.49
CA THR A 137 -63.57 -14.26 41.02
C THR A 137 -63.14 -13.12 41.94
N ARG A 138 -64.08 -12.33 42.47
CA ARG A 138 -63.80 -11.26 43.46
C ARG A 138 -63.24 -11.82 44.78
N ILE A 139 -63.77 -12.96 45.25
CA ILE A 139 -63.26 -13.61 46.47
C ILE A 139 -61.87 -14.17 46.21
N ARG A 140 -61.64 -14.79 45.05
CA ARG A 140 -60.32 -15.31 44.65
C ARG A 140 -59.27 -14.21 44.57
N SER A 141 -59.61 -13.02 44.07
CA SER A 141 -58.70 -11.89 43.98
C SER A 141 -58.11 -11.39 45.29
N PHE A 142 -58.58 -11.86 46.45
CA PHE A 142 -57.96 -11.62 47.74
C PHE A 142 -56.75 -12.55 48.02
N PHE A 143 -56.65 -13.66 47.28
CA PHE A 143 -55.66 -14.72 47.53
C PHE A 143 -54.78 -14.98 46.31
N GLU A 144 -55.15 -14.47 45.12
CA GLU A 144 -54.42 -14.67 43.88
C GLU A 144 -53.81 -13.35 43.42
N THR A 145 -52.54 -13.38 43.04
CA THR A 145 -51.86 -12.26 42.40
C THR A 145 -51.82 -12.47 40.91
N ARG A 146 -51.95 -11.37 40.16
CA ARG A 146 -51.88 -11.33 38.70
C ARG A 146 -50.86 -10.28 38.29
N GLU A 147 -49.76 -10.72 37.69
CA GLU A 147 -48.78 -9.83 37.09
C GLU A 147 -49.30 -9.27 35.77
N VAL A 148 -49.16 -7.97 35.57
CA VAL A 148 -49.54 -7.26 34.35
C VAL A 148 -48.27 -6.71 33.73
N GLY A 149 -48.12 -6.91 32.44
CA GLY A 149 -46.95 -6.43 31.69
C GLY A 149 -46.87 -4.90 31.63
N ILE A 150 -45.67 -4.38 31.51
CA ILE A 150 -45.41 -2.95 31.35
C ILE A 150 -45.58 -2.56 29.88
N ILE A 151 -46.38 -1.52 29.60
CA ILE A 151 -46.54 -0.99 28.25
C ILE A 151 -45.49 0.08 27.97
N SER A 152 -44.75 -0.12 26.89
CA SER A 152 -43.72 0.80 26.42
C SER A 152 -44.28 1.76 25.37
N LYS A 153 -43.86 3.02 25.43
CA LYS A 153 -44.00 4.00 24.35
C LYS A 153 -42.65 4.30 23.78
N ILE A 154 -42.47 4.01 22.49
CA ILE A 154 -41.15 4.09 21.81
C ILE A 154 -41.25 5.06 20.63
N THR A 155 -40.31 5.99 20.53
CA THR A 155 -40.18 6.91 19.40
C THR A 155 -39.25 6.29 18.38
N ASP A 156 -39.77 5.82 17.25
CA ASP A 156 -39.06 5.06 16.24
C ASP A 156 -37.83 5.76 15.69
N GLU A 157 -37.86 7.07 15.45
CA GLU A 157 -36.73 7.83 14.95
C GLU A 157 -35.54 7.79 15.91
N ASN A 158 -35.77 8.01 17.21
CA ASN A 158 -34.73 8.02 18.23
C ASN A 158 -34.19 6.61 18.47
N LEU A 159 -35.07 5.62 18.51
CA LEU A 159 -34.67 4.22 18.63
C LEU A 159 -33.80 3.83 17.46
N ASN A 160 -34.20 4.10 16.22
CA ASN A 160 -33.40 3.75 15.03
C ASN A 160 -32.01 4.38 15.03
N ARG A 161 -31.91 5.65 15.49
CA ARG A 161 -30.60 6.31 15.62
C ARG A 161 -29.69 5.59 16.63
N SER A 162 -30.27 5.21 17.77
CA SER A 162 -29.53 4.48 18.81
C SER A 162 -29.16 3.07 18.36
N LEU A 163 -30.06 2.37 17.68
CA LEU A 163 -29.80 1.03 17.16
C LEU A 163 -28.73 1.03 16.05
N ASN A 164 -28.64 2.07 15.21
CA ASN A 164 -27.56 2.21 14.23
C ASN A 164 -26.18 2.32 14.90
N ARG A 165 -26.11 2.93 16.07
CA ARG A 165 -24.88 2.96 16.87
C ARG A 165 -24.60 1.59 17.49
N VAL A 166 -25.59 0.99 18.13
CA VAL A 166 -25.48 -0.34 18.76
C VAL A 166 -25.05 -1.39 17.75
N GLU A 167 -25.67 -1.44 16.58
CA GLU A 167 -25.32 -2.36 15.49
C GLU A 167 -23.86 -2.21 15.08
N ARG A 168 -23.39 -0.97 14.86
CA ARG A 168 -21.98 -0.73 14.52
C ARG A 168 -21.02 -1.16 15.63
N GLU A 169 -21.37 -0.94 16.89
CA GLU A 169 -20.54 -1.32 18.03
C GLU A 169 -20.52 -2.84 18.29
N LEU A 170 -21.56 -3.56 17.82
CA LEU A 170 -21.68 -5.01 17.89
C LEU A 170 -21.25 -5.73 16.61
N THR A 171 -20.85 -4.98 15.58
CA THR A 171 -20.35 -5.52 14.32
C THR A 171 -18.82 -5.44 14.29
N ARG A 172 -18.18 -6.47 13.81
CA ARG A 172 -16.73 -6.54 13.62
C ARG A 172 -16.43 -7.36 12.38
N ASP A 173 -15.55 -6.84 11.51
CA ASP A 173 -15.01 -7.61 10.39
C ASP A 173 -14.06 -8.72 10.88
N PRO A 174 -14.01 -9.88 10.19
CA PRO A 174 -13.08 -10.93 10.52
C PRO A 174 -11.63 -10.46 10.31
N GLN A 175 -10.75 -10.78 11.24
CA GLN A 175 -9.32 -10.50 11.16
C GLN A 175 -8.56 -11.82 11.17
N ASN A 176 -7.74 -12.04 10.16
CA ASN A 176 -6.89 -13.22 10.07
C ASN A 176 -5.87 -13.25 11.21
N ALA A 177 -5.43 -14.44 11.56
CA ALA A 177 -4.23 -14.62 12.36
C ALA A 177 -3.02 -13.99 11.65
N GLU A 178 -2.01 -13.61 12.40
CA GLU A 178 -0.74 -13.12 11.86
C GLU A 178 0.36 -14.12 12.24
N LEU A 179 1.22 -14.44 11.28
CA LEU A 179 2.39 -15.29 11.50
C LEU A 179 3.64 -14.53 11.08
N SER A 180 4.61 -14.45 11.98
CA SER A 180 5.93 -13.89 11.72
C SER A 180 7.03 -14.72 12.38
N VAL A 181 8.28 -14.44 12.02
CA VAL A 181 9.45 -14.95 12.73
C VAL A 181 10.00 -13.82 13.59
N ASN A 182 10.17 -14.05 14.88
CA ASN A 182 10.73 -13.03 15.77
C ASN A 182 12.27 -12.99 15.72
N THR A 183 12.87 -12.00 16.39
CA THR A 183 14.32 -11.80 16.43
C THR A 183 15.10 -12.93 17.14
N GLU A 184 14.41 -13.85 17.83
CA GLU A 184 15.02 -15.05 18.39
C GLU A 184 14.98 -16.25 17.41
N GLY A 185 14.35 -16.10 16.24
CA GLY A 185 14.14 -17.16 15.27
C GLY A 185 12.99 -18.10 15.61
N LYS A 186 12.03 -17.65 16.41
CA LYS A 186 10.83 -18.41 16.78
C LYS A 186 9.62 -17.86 16.03
N ALA A 187 8.63 -18.74 15.81
CA ALA A 187 7.34 -18.31 15.31
C ALA A 187 6.64 -17.42 16.34
N ASP A 188 6.13 -16.29 15.89
CA ASP A 188 5.25 -15.40 16.63
C ASP A 188 3.89 -15.39 15.94
N ILE A 189 2.86 -15.84 16.68
CA ILE A 189 1.50 -16.01 16.18
C ILE A 189 0.57 -15.10 16.97
N LYS A 190 -0.08 -14.18 16.28
CA LYS A 190 -1.19 -13.42 16.82
C LYS A 190 -2.49 -14.06 16.36
N GLU A 191 -3.36 -14.35 17.35
CA GLU A 191 -4.62 -15.05 17.09
C GLU A 191 -5.55 -14.25 16.19
N ASP A 192 -6.33 -14.98 15.39
CA ASP A 192 -7.41 -14.43 14.60
C ASP A 192 -8.56 -13.87 15.46
N LYS A 193 -9.38 -13.06 14.86
CA LYS A 193 -10.63 -12.62 15.45
C LYS A 193 -11.75 -12.87 14.47
N PRO A 194 -12.71 -13.72 14.81
CA PRO A 194 -13.86 -13.94 13.95
C PRO A 194 -14.65 -12.64 13.79
N GLY A 195 -15.18 -12.43 12.63
CA GLY A 195 -16.14 -11.38 12.34
C GLY A 195 -17.47 -11.65 13.02
N GLN A 196 -18.23 -10.61 13.24
CA GLN A 196 -19.57 -10.69 13.84
C GLN A 196 -20.46 -9.64 13.21
N THR A 197 -21.68 -10.02 12.87
CA THR A 197 -22.75 -9.13 12.45
C THR A 197 -24.01 -9.39 13.24
N VAL A 198 -24.84 -8.40 13.38
CA VAL A 198 -26.15 -8.51 14.06
C VAL A 198 -27.23 -8.12 13.05
N ASP A 199 -28.27 -8.96 12.97
CA ASP A 199 -29.43 -8.65 12.16
C ASP A 199 -30.18 -7.44 12.74
N ARG A 200 -30.45 -6.47 11.92
CA ARG A 200 -31.05 -5.20 12.31
C ARG A 200 -32.49 -5.34 12.81
N GLU A 201 -33.25 -6.20 12.19
CA GLU A 201 -34.66 -6.41 12.53
C GLU A 201 -34.74 -7.18 13.85
N LEU A 202 -33.92 -8.21 14.00
CA LEU A 202 -33.80 -8.97 15.24
C LEU A 202 -33.34 -8.09 16.41
N LEU A 203 -32.31 -7.26 16.20
CA LEU A 203 -31.84 -6.30 17.20
C LEU A 203 -32.99 -5.35 17.63
N SER A 204 -33.77 -4.84 16.68
CA SER A 204 -34.86 -3.96 16.97
C SER A 204 -35.97 -4.64 17.77
N SER A 205 -36.34 -5.87 17.42
CA SER A 205 -37.39 -6.62 18.14
C SER A 205 -36.94 -6.99 19.55
N GLU A 206 -35.72 -7.53 19.69
CA GLU A 206 -35.19 -7.93 21.00
C GLU A 206 -35.07 -6.74 21.96
N VAL A 207 -34.62 -5.58 21.46
CA VAL A 207 -34.55 -4.35 22.27
C VAL A 207 -35.95 -3.88 22.67
N ARG A 208 -36.94 -3.87 21.76
CA ARG A 208 -38.31 -3.44 22.07
C ARG A 208 -38.97 -4.33 23.10
N ASP A 209 -38.75 -5.62 23.02
CA ASP A 209 -39.42 -6.62 23.85
C ASP A 209 -38.73 -6.78 25.22
N ASN A 210 -37.42 -6.59 25.27
CA ASN A 210 -36.62 -6.98 26.44
C ASN A 210 -35.89 -5.82 27.17
N TRP A 211 -36.04 -4.54 26.76
CA TRP A 211 -35.33 -3.41 27.39
C TRP A 211 -35.70 -3.18 28.87
N LEU A 212 -36.86 -3.71 29.32
CA LEU A 212 -37.34 -3.65 30.71
C LEU A 212 -37.00 -4.91 31.52
N ASN A 213 -36.19 -5.81 30.99
CA ASN A 213 -35.76 -7.00 31.71
C ASN A 213 -35.13 -6.65 33.06
N THR A 214 -35.36 -7.49 34.05
CA THR A 214 -34.95 -7.24 35.44
C THR A 214 -33.44 -7.23 35.63
N ASP A 215 -32.69 -7.91 34.75
CA ASP A 215 -31.25 -7.99 34.78
C ASP A 215 -30.56 -6.86 33.97
N GLY A 216 -31.36 -5.97 33.31
CA GLY A 216 -30.86 -4.88 32.49
C GLY A 216 -30.12 -5.33 31.23
N ARG A 217 -30.41 -6.51 30.70
CA ARG A 217 -29.73 -7.12 29.56
C ARG A 217 -30.73 -7.45 28.45
N VAL A 218 -30.24 -7.23 27.20
CA VAL A 218 -30.89 -7.70 25.98
C VAL A 218 -29.88 -8.56 25.23
N ASN A 219 -30.24 -9.81 25.00
CA ASN A 219 -29.39 -10.75 24.27
C ASN A 219 -29.89 -10.79 22.81
N VAL A 220 -28.98 -10.59 21.89
CA VAL A 220 -29.24 -10.64 20.45
C VAL A 220 -28.38 -11.72 19.82
N GLU A 221 -28.95 -12.52 18.96
CA GLU A 221 -28.19 -13.52 18.21
C GLU A 221 -27.26 -12.83 17.22
N ALA A 222 -25.99 -13.24 17.20
CA ALA A 222 -24.99 -12.73 16.27
C ALA A 222 -24.64 -13.79 15.23
N THR A 223 -24.50 -13.37 13.99
CA THR A 223 -23.92 -14.20 12.93
C THR A 223 -22.41 -14.08 12.99
N ILE A 224 -21.73 -15.18 13.25
CA ILE A 224 -20.27 -15.25 13.36
C ILE A 224 -19.68 -15.66 12.00
N THR A 225 -18.75 -14.85 11.49
CA THR A 225 -18.00 -15.14 10.27
C THR A 225 -16.57 -15.52 10.67
N PRO A 226 -16.10 -16.72 10.42
CA PRO A 226 -14.72 -17.09 10.73
C PRO A 226 -13.73 -16.24 9.92
N ALA A 227 -12.53 -16.06 10.44
CA ALA A 227 -11.42 -15.49 9.67
C ALA A 227 -11.03 -16.45 8.53
N ASP A 228 -10.52 -15.91 7.41
CA ASP A 228 -10.07 -16.75 6.28
C ASP A 228 -8.89 -17.64 6.69
N ALA A 229 -7.94 -17.08 7.45
CA ALA A 229 -6.80 -17.81 8.01
C ALA A 229 -6.84 -17.70 9.54
N ASP A 230 -7.08 -18.81 10.17
CA ASP A 230 -7.19 -18.93 11.62
C ASP A 230 -5.82 -19.24 12.28
N LYS A 231 -5.83 -19.30 13.60
CA LYS A 231 -4.66 -19.69 14.39
C LYS A 231 -4.11 -21.05 14.02
N ASP A 232 -4.98 -22.01 13.71
CA ASP A 232 -4.55 -23.37 13.37
C ASP A 232 -3.80 -23.38 12.03
N ALA A 233 -4.22 -22.56 11.06
CA ALA A 233 -3.50 -22.36 9.80
C ALA A 233 -2.10 -21.75 10.06
N ALA A 234 -2.01 -20.75 10.94
CA ALA A 234 -0.72 -20.16 11.33
C ALA A 234 0.20 -21.18 12.01
N GLU A 235 -0.33 -21.99 12.92
CA GLU A 235 0.44 -23.06 13.58
C GLU A 235 0.92 -24.15 12.59
N ARG A 236 0.08 -24.54 11.63
CA ARG A 236 0.49 -25.48 10.56
C ARG A 236 1.64 -24.89 9.76
N ALA A 237 1.52 -23.65 9.31
CA ALA A 237 2.58 -22.95 8.56
C ALA A 237 3.86 -22.79 9.37
N ALA A 238 3.76 -22.44 10.64
CA ALA A 238 4.92 -22.34 11.54
C ALA A 238 5.66 -23.68 11.66
N LYS A 239 4.95 -24.79 11.82
CA LYS A 239 5.54 -26.15 11.86
C LYS A 239 6.17 -26.55 10.53
N GLN A 240 5.56 -26.15 9.42
CA GLN A 240 6.01 -26.50 8.06
C GLN A 240 7.21 -25.68 7.60
N TYR A 241 7.27 -24.39 7.91
CA TYR A 241 8.24 -23.44 7.36
C TYR A 241 9.20 -22.87 8.41
N VAL A 242 8.69 -22.33 9.52
CA VAL A 242 9.55 -21.65 10.51
C VAL A 242 10.42 -22.66 11.25
N VAL A 243 9.82 -23.70 11.81
CA VAL A 243 10.54 -24.71 12.61
C VAL A 243 11.70 -25.35 11.83
N PRO A 244 11.55 -25.80 10.57
CA PRO A 244 12.70 -26.35 9.84
C PRO A 244 13.73 -25.31 9.46
N ALA A 245 13.31 -24.10 9.05
CA ALA A 245 14.22 -23.04 8.65
C ALA A 245 15.16 -22.60 9.79
N THR A 246 14.59 -22.44 11.00
CA THR A 246 15.29 -21.92 12.18
C THR A 246 15.93 -23.00 13.06
N ALA A 247 15.75 -24.30 12.73
CA ALA A 247 16.22 -25.41 13.58
C ALA A 247 17.73 -25.41 13.85
N LYS A 248 18.51 -24.96 12.86
CA LYS A 248 19.96 -24.85 12.93
C LYS A 248 20.43 -23.77 11.97
N LYS A 249 21.64 -23.26 12.16
CA LYS A 249 22.31 -22.40 11.18
C LYS A 249 22.36 -23.06 9.81
N LEU A 250 22.25 -22.26 8.75
CA LEU A 250 22.44 -22.65 7.36
C LEU A 250 23.79 -22.09 6.92
N VAL A 251 24.70 -22.95 6.44
CA VAL A 251 26.09 -22.59 6.15
C VAL A 251 26.36 -22.70 4.66
N PHE A 252 27.01 -21.69 4.10
CA PHE A 252 27.49 -21.64 2.75
C PHE A 252 29.03 -21.56 2.77
N HIS A 253 29.69 -22.65 2.38
CA HIS A 253 31.16 -22.75 2.37
C HIS A 253 31.74 -22.03 1.16
N GLY A 254 32.43 -20.95 1.42
CA GLY A 254 33.18 -20.21 0.40
C GLY A 254 34.59 -20.69 0.21
N ARG A 255 35.32 -19.96 -0.64
CA ARG A 255 36.76 -20.18 -0.88
C ARG A 255 37.55 -19.81 0.38
N GLU A 256 38.80 -20.28 0.45
CA GLU A 256 39.77 -19.95 1.51
C GLU A 256 39.26 -20.25 2.94
N LYS A 257 38.29 -21.18 3.07
CA LYS A 257 37.67 -21.56 4.33
C LYS A 257 36.84 -20.44 4.99
N VAL A 258 36.37 -19.51 4.19
CA VAL A 258 35.43 -18.46 4.65
C VAL A 258 34.01 -18.96 4.46
N ASP A 259 33.23 -18.93 5.50
CA ASP A 259 31.82 -19.39 5.49
C ASP A 259 30.87 -18.22 5.61
N GLY A 260 29.80 -18.27 4.82
CA GLY A 260 28.61 -17.45 5.03
C GLY A 260 27.59 -18.23 5.86
N VAL A 261 27.02 -17.61 6.88
CA VAL A 261 26.13 -18.27 7.84
C VAL A 261 24.84 -17.49 8.01
N ILE A 262 23.71 -18.16 7.82
CA ILE A 262 22.40 -17.68 8.21
C ILE A 262 22.06 -18.32 9.55
N THR A 263 21.97 -17.49 10.58
CA THR A 263 21.62 -17.94 11.94
C THR A 263 20.09 -17.96 12.12
N PRO A 264 19.54 -18.62 13.16
CA PRO A 264 18.12 -18.56 13.46
C PRO A 264 17.56 -17.14 13.60
N GLN A 265 18.37 -16.21 14.05
CA GLN A 265 17.99 -14.80 14.24
C GLN A 265 17.77 -14.05 12.94
N ASN A 266 18.47 -14.44 11.86
CA ASN A 266 18.34 -13.77 10.56
C ASN A 266 16.98 -14.02 9.88
N TRP A 267 16.24 -15.08 10.28
CA TRP A 267 15.03 -15.48 9.59
C TRP A 267 13.88 -14.49 9.72
N HIS A 268 13.90 -13.57 10.69
CA HIS A 268 12.88 -12.53 10.80
C HIS A 268 12.84 -11.57 9.60
N ASP A 269 13.99 -11.35 8.94
CA ASP A 269 14.10 -10.53 7.73
C ASP A 269 13.98 -11.34 6.43
N ILE A 270 14.18 -12.66 6.53
CA ILE A 270 14.26 -13.56 5.37
C ILE A 270 12.90 -14.21 5.05
N LEU A 271 12.14 -14.59 6.09
CA LEU A 271 10.91 -15.37 5.95
C LEU A 271 9.69 -14.59 6.44
N THR A 272 8.85 -14.21 5.51
CA THR A 272 7.54 -13.59 5.78
C THR A 272 6.42 -14.45 5.22
N PHE A 273 5.17 -14.13 5.54
CA PHE A 273 4.02 -14.91 5.13
C PHE A 273 2.94 -14.02 4.50
N LYS A 274 2.26 -14.57 3.51
CA LYS A 274 1.07 -14.01 2.89
C LYS A 274 -0.08 -15.01 3.03
N VAL A 275 -1.27 -14.52 3.34
CA VAL A 275 -2.47 -15.36 3.36
C VAL A 275 -3.02 -15.51 1.94
N GLU A 276 -3.17 -16.75 1.50
CA GLU A 276 -3.78 -17.11 0.21
C GLU A 276 -4.67 -18.33 0.41
N GLY A 277 -5.96 -18.22 0.09
CA GLY A 277 -6.92 -19.31 0.22
C GLY A 277 -7.05 -19.89 1.64
N GLY A 278 -6.86 -19.06 2.66
CA GLY A 278 -6.95 -19.48 4.07
C GLY A 278 -5.67 -20.09 4.66
N GLU A 279 -4.61 -20.19 3.88
CA GLU A 279 -3.32 -20.74 4.32
C GLU A 279 -2.22 -19.68 4.27
N PHE A 280 -1.19 -19.83 5.12
CA PHE A 280 -0.01 -18.96 5.16
C PHE A 280 1.06 -19.47 4.20
N MET A 281 1.23 -18.76 3.07
CA MET A 281 2.24 -19.06 2.07
C MET A 281 3.55 -18.32 2.39
N PRO A 282 4.70 -19.03 2.42
CA PRO A 282 5.99 -18.42 2.73
C PRO A 282 6.48 -17.52 1.59
N GLN A 283 7.03 -16.38 1.94
CA GLN A 283 7.75 -15.48 1.06
C GLN A 283 9.21 -15.40 1.51
N TRP A 284 10.12 -15.72 0.60
CA TRP A 284 11.56 -15.80 0.89
C TRP A 284 12.26 -14.57 0.31
N ASN A 285 12.81 -13.74 1.17
CA ASN A 285 13.60 -12.58 0.78
C ASN A 285 15.05 -13.00 0.47
N THR A 286 15.28 -13.46 -0.76
CA THR A 286 16.60 -13.89 -1.23
C THR A 286 17.60 -12.75 -1.39
N GLU A 287 17.12 -11.51 -1.56
CA GLU A 287 17.97 -10.30 -1.58
C GLU A 287 18.60 -10.08 -0.20
N LYS A 288 17.80 -10.22 0.87
CA LYS A 288 18.33 -10.15 2.23
C LYS A 288 19.31 -11.29 2.55
N VAL A 289 19.04 -12.48 2.03
CA VAL A 289 19.99 -13.59 2.13
C VAL A 289 21.33 -13.24 1.46
N GLN A 290 21.27 -12.69 0.25
CA GLN A 290 22.45 -12.26 -0.49
C GLN A 290 23.21 -11.15 0.25
N GLU A 291 22.53 -10.19 0.84
CA GLU A 291 23.12 -9.13 1.66
C GLU A 291 23.90 -9.72 2.85
N ILE A 292 23.23 -10.56 3.66
CA ILE A 292 23.82 -11.18 4.86
C ILE A 292 25.05 -12.05 4.51
N LEU A 293 24.93 -12.88 3.47
CA LEU A 293 26.02 -13.75 3.03
C LEU A 293 27.12 -12.96 2.32
N GLY A 294 26.76 -11.92 1.55
CA GLY A 294 27.69 -11.08 0.80
C GLY A 294 28.67 -10.35 1.70
N GLU A 295 28.19 -9.79 2.81
CA GLU A 295 29.07 -9.18 3.82
C GLU A 295 30.09 -10.18 4.37
N GLN A 296 29.66 -11.40 4.68
CA GLN A 296 30.51 -12.43 5.27
C GLN A 296 31.49 -13.05 4.25
N LEU A 297 31.09 -13.13 2.99
CA LEU A 297 31.85 -13.77 1.91
C LEU A 297 32.65 -12.78 1.05
N SER A 298 32.59 -11.48 1.32
CA SER A 298 33.18 -10.43 0.51
C SER A 298 34.68 -10.64 0.25
N SER A 299 35.42 -11.15 1.23
CA SER A 299 36.85 -11.46 1.09
C SER A 299 37.15 -12.61 0.13
N THR A 300 36.15 -13.40 -0.25
CA THR A 300 36.31 -14.51 -1.21
C THR A 300 36.15 -14.07 -2.65
N GLU A 301 35.68 -12.85 -2.88
CA GLU A 301 35.57 -12.25 -4.20
C GLU A 301 36.86 -11.51 -4.54
N VAL A 302 37.18 -11.47 -5.81
CA VAL A 302 38.30 -10.71 -6.33
C VAL A 302 37.77 -9.83 -7.45
N GLU A 303 37.91 -8.54 -7.31
CA GLU A 303 37.56 -7.62 -8.37
C GLU A 303 38.53 -7.77 -9.56
N TYR A 304 37.98 -7.87 -10.78
CA TYR A 304 38.81 -7.86 -11.97
C TYR A 304 39.35 -6.46 -12.21
N ARG A 305 40.53 -6.40 -12.87
CA ARG A 305 41.11 -5.13 -13.29
C ARG A 305 41.60 -5.28 -14.72
N ASP A 306 41.17 -4.36 -15.57
CA ASP A 306 41.69 -4.25 -16.92
C ASP A 306 43.16 -3.81 -16.93
N ALA A 307 43.88 -4.17 -17.97
CA ALA A 307 45.20 -3.62 -18.18
C ALA A 307 45.10 -2.11 -18.43
N SER A 308 46.07 -1.37 -17.93
CA SER A 308 46.18 0.07 -18.11
C SER A 308 47.61 0.47 -18.49
N PHE A 309 47.82 1.77 -18.66
CA PHE A 309 49.12 2.30 -19.07
C PHE A 309 49.58 3.38 -18.10
N GLU A 310 50.86 3.32 -17.74
CA GLU A 310 51.56 4.41 -17.06
C GLU A 310 52.54 5.04 -18.03
N PHE A 311 52.62 6.37 -18.07
CA PHE A 311 53.45 7.12 -18.99
C PHE A 311 54.55 7.84 -18.22
N HIS A 312 55.80 7.57 -18.57
CA HIS A 312 57.01 8.20 -18.03
C HIS A 312 57.68 9.00 -19.15
N GLY A 313 57.14 10.18 -19.47
CA GLY A 313 57.48 10.92 -20.68
C GLY A 313 56.94 10.22 -21.93
N ASP A 314 57.84 9.77 -22.81
CA ASP A 314 57.44 9.00 -24.01
C ASP A 314 57.46 7.47 -23.77
N ASP A 315 58.02 7.00 -22.65
CA ASP A 315 58.01 5.59 -22.30
C ASP A 315 56.63 5.16 -21.77
N ILE A 316 56.18 3.96 -22.19
CA ILE A 316 54.92 3.39 -21.85
C ILE A 316 55.12 2.10 -21.06
N GLU A 317 54.66 2.07 -19.83
CA GLU A 317 54.60 0.88 -19.00
C GLU A 317 53.20 0.30 -18.98
N VAL A 318 53.05 -1.01 -19.23
CA VAL A 318 51.79 -1.70 -19.18
C VAL A 318 51.54 -2.20 -17.75
N VAL A 319 50.52 -1.68 -17.08
CA VAL A 319 50.02 -2.22 -15.82
C VAL A 319 49.20 -3.47 -16.13
N PRO A 320 49.59 -4.66 -15.60
CA PRO A 320 48.92 -5.92 -15.96
C PRO A 320 47.46 -5.99 -15.55
N SER A 321 46.65 -6.62 -16.40
CA SER A 321 45.27 -7.02 -16.05
C SER A 321 45.28 -8.10 -14.98
N LYS A 322 44.20 -8.17 -14.23
CA LYS A 322 43.94 -9.23 -13.25
C LYS A 322 42.51 -9.74 -13.44
N ASP A 323 42.39 -11.06 -13.62
CA ASP A 323 41.06 -11.68 -13.62
C ASP A 323 40.46 -11.65 -12.22
N GLY A 324 39.18 -11.47 -12.15
CA GLY A 324 38.39 -11.46 -10.93
C GLY A 324 37.71 -12.79 -10.67
N VAL A 325 37.10 -12.89 -9.52
CA VAL A 325 36.23 -14.00 -9.12
C VAL A 325 35.02 -13.41 -8.40
N ALA A 326 33.83 -13.74 -8.85
CA ALA A 326 32.59 -13.30 -8.25
C ALA A 326 31.70 -14.47 -7.84
N ILE A 327 30.87 -14.28 -6.84
CA ILE A 327 29.90 -15.29 -6.42
C ILE A 327 28.76 -15.34 -7.43
N GLN A 328 28.41 -16.53 -7.89
CA GLN A 328 27.23 -16.81 -8.68
C GLN A 328 26.02 -16.91 -7.74
N TRP A 329 25.46 -15.77 -7.36
CA TRP A 329 24.39 -15.72 -6.37
C TRP A 329 23.15 -16.51 -6.76
N LYS A 330 22.74 -16.44 -8.03
CA LYS A 330 21.58 -17.16 -8.55
C LYS A 330 21.74 -18.68 -8.41
N GLU A 331 22.90 -19.19 -8.73
CA GLU A 331 23.21 -20.62 -8.67
C GLU A 331 23.48 -21.06 -7.22
N THR A 332 24.17 -20.24 -6.43
CA THR A 332 24.46 -20.49 -5.01
C THR A 332 23.17 -20.58 -4.20
N LEU A 333 22.24 -19.65 -4.41
CA LEU A 333 20.94 -19.63 -3.72
C LEU A 333 19.87 -20.46 -4.43
N GLY A 334 20.11 -20.95 -5.65
CA GLY A 334 19.15 -21.74 -6.42
C GLY A 334 18.41 -22.76 -5.55
N ASP A 335 17.07 -22.80 -5.66
CA ASP A 335 16.18 -23.58 -4.80
C ASP A 335 16.38 -23.31 -3.29
N PHE A 336 16.49 -22.02 -2.94
CA PHE A 336 16.73 -21.57 -1.56
C PHE A 336 15.69 -22.10 -0.56
N GLN A 337 14.42 -22.16 -0.97
CA GLN A 337 13.36 -22.72 -0.14
C GLN A 337 13.66 -24.17 0.27
N ALA A 338 14.05 -25.02 -0.66
CA ALA A 338 14.38 -26.40 -0.33
C ALA A 338 15.61 -26.49 0.60
N LYS A 339 16.66 -25.66 0.37
CA LYS A 339 17.83 -25.58 1.26
C LYS A 339 17.44 -25.12 2.66
N ALA A 340 16.56 -24.12 2.77
CA ALA A 340 16.08 -23.58 4.03
C ALA A 340 15.26 -24.58 4.85
N LEU A 341 14.48 -25.43 4.19
CA LEU A 341 13.57 -26.37 4.84
C LEU A 341 14.20 -27.76 5.12
N ASP A 342 15.35 -28.07 4.51
CA ASP A 342 16.04 -29.34 4.77
C ASP A 342 16.73 -29.32 6.15
N LYS A 343 16.18 -30.06 7.10
CA LYS A 343 16.73 -30.19 8.47
C LYS A 343 18.04 -31.00 8.52
N LYS A 344 18.34 -31.79 7.50
CA LYS A 344 19.50 -32.71 7.49
C LYS A 344 20.69 -32.10 6.76
N LYS A 345 20.46 -31.48 5.60
CA LYS A 345 21.52 -30.88 4.77
C LYS A 345 21.51 -29.37 5.00
N ARG A 346 22.36 -28.90 5.90
CA ARG A 346 22.49 -27.47 6.27
C ARG A 346 23.76 -26.82 5.74
N ASP A 347 24.60 -27.59 5.07
CA ASP A 347 25.87 -27.15 4.53
C ASP A 347 25.80 -27.17 3.01
N HIS A 348 26.12 -26.06 2.37
CA HIS A 348 26.05 -25.82 0.94
C HIS A 348 27.38 -25.20 0.45
N GLN A 349 27.68 -25.36 -0.81
CA GLN A 349 28.85 -24.72 -1.41
C GLN A 349 28.47 -23.42 -2.09
N VAL A 350 29.30 -22.40 -1.94
CA VAL A 350 29.21 -21.17 -2.73
C VAL A 350 29.81 -21.47 -4.12
N LEU A 351 29.08 -21.10 -5.14
CA LEU A 351 29.50 -21.23 -6.53
C LEU A 351 30.13 -19.92 -7.00
N TYR A 352 31.23 -20.02 -7.72
CA TYR A 352 31.97 -18.86 -8.21
C TYR A 352 32.10 -18.89 -9.72
N GLU A 353 32.14 -17.70 -10.31
CA GLU A 353 32.52 -17.52 -11.71
C GLU A 353 33.79 -16.68 -11.81
N GLU A 354 34.56 -16.95 -12.83
CA GLU A 354 35.73 -16.17 -13.19
C GLU A 354 35.29 -14.95 -13.99
N LYS A 355 35.61 -13.75 -13.53
CA LYS A 355 35.36 -12.47 -14.22
C LYS A 355 36.64 -12.10 -14.97
N LYS A 356 36.67 -12.42 -16.26
CA LYS A 356 37.82 -12.06 -17.10
C LYS A 356 37.95 -10.55 -17.22
N ALA A 357 39.17 -10.04 -17.19
CA ALA A 357 39.50 -8.69 -17.57
C ALA A 357 39.00 -8.44 -19.01
N LYS A 358 38.34 -7.32 -19.25
CA LYS A 358 37.82 -6.94 -20.57
C LYS A 358 38.92 -6.52 -21.52
N TYR A 359 39.94 -5.85 -20.97
CA TYR A 359 41.16 -5.47 -21.68
C TYR A 359 42.36 -6.14 -21.01
N THR A 360 42.96 -7.10 -21.72
CA THR A 360 43.98 -7.97 -21.15
C THR A 360 45.40 -7.40 -21.32
N THR A 361 46.34 -7.83 -20.47
CA THR A 361 47.76 -7.51 -20.61
C THR A 361 48.32 -7.84 -22.01
N ALA A 362 47.83 -8.94 -22.61
CA ALA A 362 48.26 -9.35 -23.96
C ALA A 362 47.78 -8.36 -25.03
N GLN A 363 46.61 -7.77 -24.88
CA GLN A 363 46.10 -6.71 -25.75
C GLN A 363 46.88 -5.41 -25.53
N ALA A 364 47.07 -5.02 -24.26
CA ALA A 364 47.82 -3.81 -23.90
C ALA A 364 49.24 -3.79 -24.42
N LYS A 365 49.95 -4.92 -24.41
CA LYS A 365 51.31 -5.04 -24.97
C LYS A 365 51.38 -4.84 -26.49
N LYS A 366 50.26 -4.88 -27.20
CA LYS A 366 50.21 -4.62 -28.66
C LYS A 366 49.82 -3.17 -28.96
N ALA A 367 49.43 -2.39 -27.95
CA ALA A 367 49.06 -1.00 -28.12
C ALA A 367 50.33 -0.14 -28.33
N HIS A 368 50.22 0.83 -29.20
CA HIS A 368 51.16 1.94 -29.33
C HIS A 368 50.39 3.23 -29.63
N PHE A 369 51.02 4.35 -29.34
CA PHE A 369 50.37 5.67 -29.41
C PHE A 369 51.18 6.66 -30.26
N ASP A 370 51.91 6.13 -31.27
CA ASP A 370 52.84 6.92 -32.08
C ASP A 370 52.11 7.70 -33.18
N ASP A 371 51.10 7.08 -33.78
CA ASP A 371 50.36 7.70 -34.88
C ASP A 371 49.31 8.69 -34.37
N VAL A 372 49.19 9.83 -35.04
CA VAL A 372 48.03 10.74 -34.88
C VAL A 372 46.89 10.20 -35.72
N VAL A 373 45.88 9.61 -35.09
CA VAL A 373 44.74 9.00 -35.78
C VAL A 373 43.63 9.99 -36.07
N GLY A 374 43.57 11.09 -35.32
CA GLY A 374 42.67 12.22 -35.55
C GLY A 374 43.17 13.46 -34.83
N THR A 375 43.06 14.62 -35.46
CA THR A 375 43.47 15.89 -34.86
C THR A 375 42.57 17.02 -35.30
N PHE A 376 42.38 18.00 -34.40
CA PHE A 376 41.69 19.24 -34.73
C PHE A 376 42.21 20.38 -33.87
N THR A 377 42.14 21.61 -34.44
CA THR A 377 42.52 22.83 -33.76
C THR A 377 41.42 23.89 -33.90
N THR A 378 41.08 24.54 -32.82
CA THR A 378 40.24 25.74 -32.83
C THR A 378 40.94 26.88 -32.11
N GLY A 379 40.66 28.13 -32.55
CA GLY A 379 41.30 29.31 -32.00
C GLY A 379 40.36 30.47 -31.73
N GLY A 380 40.95 31.62 -31.37
CA GLY A 380 40.23 32.87 -31.18
C GLY A 380 39.45 32.96 -29.87
N PHE A 381 39.90 32.31 -28.82
CA PHE A 381 39.35 32.50 -27.46
C PHE A 381 40.06 33.66 -26.74
N SER A 382 39.35 34.29 -25.79
CA SER A 382 39.84 35.39 -24.97
C SER A 382 40.22 34.92 -23.55
N GLY A 383 40.91 35.79 -22.78
CA GLY A 383 41.53 35.53 -21.49
C GLY A 383 40.81 34.56 -20.54
N SER A 384 39.62 34.88 -20.06
CA SER A 384 38.89 34.01 -19.12
C SER A 384 38.46 32.68 -19.73
N SER A 385 37.99 32.69 -20.98
CA SER A 385 37.71 31.45 -21.72
C SER A 385 38.97 30.57 -21.88
N GLY A 386 40.13 31.23 -22.14
CA GLY A 386 41.42 30.55 -22.24
C GLY A 386 41.86 29.86 -20.96
N THR A 387 41.56 30.46 -19.79
CA THR A 387 41.79 29.82 -18.49
C THR A 387 41.00 28.53 -18.36
N ASN A 388 39.71 28.56 -18.65
CA ASN A 388 38.83 27.37 -18.58
C ASN A 388 39.21 26.31 -19.61
N ILE A 389 39.55 26.74 -20.85
CA ILE A 389 40.01 25.82 -21.91
C ILE A 389 41.30 25.13 -21.52
N ARG A 390 42.27 25.83 -20.98
CA ARG A 390 43.53 25.27 -20.49
C ARG A 390 43.26 24.26 -19.38
N ARG A 391 42.41 24.61 -18.44
CA ARG A 391 42.10 23.74 -17.31
C ARG A 391 41.47 22.43 -17.75
N VAL A 392 40.44 22.47 -18.62
CA VAL A 392 39.82 21.24 -19.13
C VAL A 392 40.79 20.44 -20.01
N ALA A 393 41.65 21.11 -20.79
CA ALA A 393 42.65 20.45 -21.60
C ALA A 393 43.65 19.68 -20.72
N GLU A 394 44.13 20.29 -19.61
CA GLU A 394 45.03 19.63 -18.64
C GLU A 394 44.36 18.38 -18.01
N MET A 395 43.07 18.44 -17.71
CA MET A 395 42.33 17.31 -17.14
C MET A 395 42.18 16.14 -18.13
N VAL A 396 42.04 16.44 -19.42
CA VAL A 396 41.80 15.45 -20.47
C VAL A 396 43.14 14.93 -21.10
N ASP A 397 44.24 15.69 -20.96
CA ASP A 397 45.52 15.26 -21.52
C ASP A 397 45.98 13.94 -20.91
N GLY A 398 46.34 12.96 -21.76
CA GLY A 398 46.75 11.64 -21.34
C GLY A 398 45.64 10.63 -21.14
N ALA A 399 44.37 11.04 -21.21
CA ALA A 399 43.23 10.12 -21.10
C ALA A 399 43.29 9.01 -22.15
N ILE A 400 43.05 7.76 -21.72
CA ILE A 400 43.00 6.58 -22.59
C ILE A 400 41.53 6.17 -22.76
N VAL A 401 41.17 5.84 -24.01
CA VAL A 401 39.85 5.25 -24.31
C VAL A 401 40.12 3.84 -24.85
N LEU A 402 39.79 2.84 -24.01
CA LEU A 402 40.01 1.43 -24.32
C LEU A 402 39.06 0.94 -25.43
N PRO A 403 39.37 -0.21 -26.08
CA PRO A 403 38.47 -0.86 -27.02
C PRO A 403 37.07 -1.04 -26.45
N GLY A 404 36.04 -0.53 -27.18
CA GLY A 404 34.63 -0.60 -26.78
C GLY A 404 34.22 0.37 -25.68
N GLU A 405 35.12 1.15 -25.10
CA GLU A 405 34.83 2.13 -24.06
C GLU A 405 34.23 3.41 -24.66
N THR A 406 33.34 4.02 -23.90
CA THR A 406 32.74 5.34 -24.19
C THR A 406 33.40 6.40 -23.32
N PHE A 407 34.07 7.36 -23.95
CA PHE A 407 34.55 8.57 -23.28
C PHE A 407 33.41 9.56 -23.08
N SER A 408 33.30 10.13 -21.89
CA SER A 408 32.36 11.19 -21.53
C SER A 408 33.16 12.38 -21.02
N LEU A 409 33.02 13.54 -21.64
CA LEU A 409 33.77 14.74 -21.21
C LEU A 409 33.35 15.17 -19.80
N ASN A 410 32.05 15.22 -19.52
CA ASN A 410 31.56 15.54 -18.18
C ASN A 410 31.95 14.48 -17.15
N GLY A 411 31.86 13.19 -17.53
CA GLY A 411 32.24 12.07 -16.65
C GLY A 411 33.72 12.08 -16.30
N HIS A 412 34.61 12.44 -17.27
CA HIS A 412 36.04 12.47 -17.07
C HIS A 412 36.50 13.69 -16.25
N THR A 413 35.94 14.89 -16.51
CA THR A 413 36.34 16.11 -15.82
C THR A 413 35.69 16.30 -14.45
N GLY A 414 34.55 15.67 -14.20
CA GLY A 414 33.75 15.90 -12.99
C GLY A 414 33.26 17.37 -12.91
N PRO A 415 33.00 17.84 -11.70
CA PRO A 415 32.52 19.21 -11.44
C PRO A 415 33.51 20.27 -11.92
N ARG A 416 32.97 21.35 -12.51
CA ARG A 416 33.76 22.45 -13.11
C ARG A 416 33.48 23.79 -12.43
N GLY A 417 33.52 23.81 -11.11
CA GLY A 417 33.33 24.97 -10.28
C GLY A 417 34.62 25.80 -10.03
N THR A 418 34.47 26.87 -9.29
CA THR A 418 35.61 27.74 -8.90
C THR A 418 36.64 27.04 -8.03
N GLU A 419 36.21 26.08 -7.21
CA GLU A 419 37.09 25.24 -6.39
C GLU A 419 38.02 24.34 -7.23
N GLN A 420 37.60 23.98 -8.46
CA GLN A 420 38.38 23.22 -9.42
C GLN A 420 39.25 24.13 -10.31
N GLY A 421 39.26 25.45 -10.08
CA GLY A 421 40.07 26.43 -10.79
C GLY A 421 39.43 27.02 -12.05
N PHE A 422 38.10 26.81 -12.25
CA PHE A 422 37.38 27.41 -13.35
C PHE A 422 36.92 28.84 -12.97
N VAL A 423 36.88 29.72 -13.96
CA VAL A 423 36.51 31.12 -13.79
C VAL A 423 35.26 31.45 -14.61
N GLU A 424 34.64 32.57 -14.26
CA GLU A 424 33.50 33.09 -15.01
C GLU A 424 33.93 33.56 -16.41
N SER A 425 33.21 33.13 -17.43
CA SER A 425 33.46 33.51 -18.83
C SER A 425 32.19 33.38 -19.68
N GLY A 426 32.27 33.78 -20.95
CA GLY A 426 31.15 33.83 -21.87
C GLY A 426 30.51 32.47 -22.15
N ILE A 427 29.19 32.42 -22.09
CA ILE A 427 28.35 31.29 -22.47
C ILE A 427 27.21 31.76 -23.35
N ILE A 428 26.43 30.83 -23.89
CA ILE A 428 25.16 31.12 -24.57
C ILE A 428 24.04 30.65 -23.64
N ILE A 429 23.14 31.57 -23.24
CA ILE A 429 21.95 31.29 -22.42
C ILE A 429 20.74 31.78 -23.23
N ASP A 430 19.73 30.93 -23.41
CA ASP A 430 18.47 31.24 -24.11
C ASP A 430 18.68 31.94 -25.47
N GLY A 431 19.74 31.54 -26.17
CA GLY A 431 20.07 32.05 -27.49
C GLY A 431 20.79 33.40 -27.54
N HIS A 432 21.22 33.97 -26.39
CA HIS A 432 22.01 35.21 -26.33
C HIS A 432 23.28 35.04 -25.47
N ALA A 433 24.23 35.96 -25.59
CA ALA A 433 25.47 35.91 -24.83
C ALA A 433 25.20 36.20 -23.34
N GLY A 434 25.78 35.42 -22.44
CA GLY A 434 25.78 35.54 -21.00
C GLY A 434 27.12 35.14 -20.40
N LYS A 435 27.21 35.03 -19.07
CA LYS A 435 28.41 34.60 -18.35
C LYS A 435 28.07 33.53 -17.34
N ALA A 436 28.97 32.55 -17.19
CA ALA A 436 28.95 31.58 -16.10
C ALA A 436 30.34 31.00 -15.84
N VAL A 437 30.54 30.40 -14.67
CA VAL A 437 31.75 29.64 -14.34
C VAL A 437 31.88 28.47 -15.34
N GLY A 438 33.08 28.30 -15.88
CA GLY A 438 33.33 27.30 -16.92
C GLY A 438 32.97 27.74 -18.34
N GLY A 439 32.60 29.02 -18.57
CA GLY A 439 32.34 29.53 -19.92
C GLY A 439 33.54 29.32 -20.86
N GLY A 440 33.27 29.04 -22.13
CA GLY A 440 34.26 28.79 -23.17
C GLY A 440 34.63 27.30 -23.35
N ILE A 441 34.30 26.41 -22.43
CA ILE A 441 34.66 24.98 -22.50
C ILE A 441 34.05 24.25 -23.73
N SER A 442 32.90 24.73 -24.24
CA SER A 442 32.33 24.22 -25.49
C SER A 442 33.27 24.34 -26.70
N GLN A 443 34.24 25.27 -26.65
CA GLN A 443 35.30 25.33 -27.68
C GLN A 443 36.23 24.11 -27.57
N PHE A 444 36.63 23.72 -26.37
CA PHE A 444 37.39 22.48 -26.17
C PHE A 444 36.58 21.26 -26.60
N ALA A 445 35.29 21.19 -26.20
CA ALA A 445 34.39 20.11 -26.61
C ALA A 445 34.25 20.00 -28.14
N THR A 446 34.10 21.13 -28.83
CA THR A 446 34.08 21.16 -30.30
C THR A 446 35.40 20.65 -30.91
N THR A 447 36.55 21.01 -30.30
CA THR A 447 37.85 20.56 -30.77
C THR A 447 38.01 19.05 -30.57
N LEU A 448 37.67 18.54 -29.39
CA LEU A 448 37.69 17.12 -29.06
C LEU A 448 36.73 16.30 -29.93
N TYR A 449 35.51 16.82 -30.17
CA TYR A 449 34.53 16.20 -31.06
C TYR A 449 35.11 16.03 -32.48
N ASN A 450 35.69 17.09 -33.06
CA ASN A 450 36.27 16.99 -34.39
C ASN A 450 37.48 16.04 -34.40
N ALA A 451 38.36 16.06 -33.40
CA ALA A 451 39.46 15.13 -33.32
C ALA A 451 38.96 13.67 -33.25
N SER A 452 37.94 13.39 -32.44
CA SER A 452 37.32 12.07 -32.37
C SER A 452 36.58 11.68 -33.66
N TYR A 453 35.94 12.63 -34.31
CA TYR A 453 35.29 12.48 -35.60
C TYR A 453 36.29 11.98 -36.66
N PHE A 454 37.41 12.68 -36.79
CA PHE A 454 38.45 12.30 -37.77
C PHE A 454 39.27 11.05 -37.37
N ALA A 455 39.28 10.71 -36.09
CA ALA A 455 39.87 9.45 -35.61
C ALA A 455 39.00 8.21 -35.90
N GLY A 456 37.78 8.39 -36.43
CA GLY A 456 36.87 7.27 -36.68
C GLY A 456 36.10 6.79 -35.45
N MET A 457 36.09 7.54 -34.35
CA MET A 457 35.33 7.18 -33.15
C MET A 457 33.81 7.22 -33.45
N GLU A 458 33.06 6.36 -32.79
CA GLU A 458 31.60 6.34 -32.87
C GLU A 458 31.03 7.53 -32.05
N ASP A 459 30.19 8.34 -32.68
CA ASP A 459 29.51 9.44 -32.01
C ASP A 459 28.34 8.89 -31.16
N VAL A 460 28.43 9.07 -29.86
CA VAL A 460 27.40 8.60 -28.92
C VAL A 460 26.48 9.72 -28.50
N ALA A 461 27.03 10.92 -28.27
CA ALA A 461 26.26 12.11 -27.95
C ALA A 461 27.08 13.38 -28.20
N HIS A 462 26.54 14.29 -28.98
CA HIS A 462 26.98 15.67 -29.06
C HIS A 462 25.78 16.58 -29.33
N THR A 463 25.90 17.86 -28.99
CA THR A 463 24.85 18.85 -29.19
C THR A 463 25.47 20.09 -29.86
N PRO A 464 25.05 20.50 -31.07
CA PRO A 464 25.51 21.72 -31.70
C PRO A 464 25.05 22.96 -30.90
N HIS A 465 25.68 24.11 -31.12
CA HIS A 465 25.19 25.37 -30.55
C HIS A 465 23.84 25.75 -31.17
N SER A 466 23.04 26.49 -30.41
CA SER A 466 21.72 26.95 -30.89
C SER A 466 21.82 27.87 -32.09
N TYR A 467 22.80 28.73 -32.15
CA TYR A 467 23.13 29.53 -33.35
C TYR A 467 24.58 29.29 -33.77
N TYR A 468 24.85 29.53 -35.05
CA TYR A 468 26.15 29.25 -35.65
C TYR A 468 27.24 30.20 -35.15
N ILE A 469 28.34 29.64 -34.69
CA ILE A 469 29.56 30.33 -34.30
C ILE A 469 30.61 30.17 -35.42
N SER A 470 30.95 31.27 -36.10
CA SER A 470 31.75 31.26 -37.32
C SER A 470 33.18 30.71 -37.19
N ARG A 471 33.70 30.55 -35.98
CA ARG A 471 35.01 29.94 -35.72
C ARG A 471 34.99 28.42 -35.81
N TYR A 472 33.83 27.79 -35.90
CA TYR A 472 33.68 26.33 -35.96
C TYR A 472 33.18 25.90 -37.34
N PRO A 473 33.48 24.66 -37.74
CA PRO A 473 32.87 24.10 -38.96
C PRO A 473 31.39 23.88 -38.73
N ALA A 474 30.57 24.42 -39.66
CA ALA A 474 29.12 24.27 -39.58
C ALA A 474 28.71 22.78 -39.60
N GLY A 475 27.84 22.37 -38.70
CA GLY A 475 27.39 20.99 -38.54
C GLY A 475 28.33 20.08 -37.77
N ARG A 476 29.47 20.57 -37.31
CA ARG A 476 30.44 19.81 -36.49
C ARG A 476 30.85 20.57 -35.22
N GLU A 477 29.87 20.94 -34.42
CA GLU A 477 30.07 21.64 -33.18
C GLU A 477 29.59 20.78 -32.00
N ALA A 478 30.20 20.95 -30.85
CA ALA A 478 29.77 20.32 -29.61
C ALA A 478 29.70 21.32 -28.46
N THR A 479 28.53 21.46 -27.88
CA THR A 479 28.26 22.20 -26.64
C THR A 479 28.34 21.24 -25.46
N VAL A 480 28.83 21.72 -24.32
CA VAL A 480 28.76 21.00 -23.06
C VAL A 480 28.27 21.91 -21.94
N TYR A 481 27.46 21.33 -21.08
CA TYR A 481 26.99 21.95 -19.85
C TYR A 481 26.91 20.90 -18.75
N GLU A 482 27.57 21.15 -17.63
CA GLU A 482 27.63 20.18 -16.53
C GLU A 482 26.24 19.75 -16.07
N GLY A 483 26.04 18.44 -15.96
CA GLY A 483 24.78 17.83 -15.53
C GLY A 483 23.65 17.79 -16.58
N ALA A 484 23.82 18.47 -17.76
CA ALA A 484 22.75 18.56 -18.74
C ALA A 484 23.17 18.17 -20.17
N ILE A 485 24.31 18.69 -20.67
CA ILE A 485 24.78 18.46 -22.04
C ILE A 485 26.19 17.90 -22.01
N ASP A 486 26.40 16.76 -22.62
CA ASP A 486 27.70 16.06 -22.64
C ASP A 486 28.17 15.79 -24.06
N LEU A 487 29.48 15.67 -24.21
CA LEU A 487 30.14 15.11 -25.37
C LEU A 487 30.55 13.68 -25.04
N LYS A 488 30.05 12.72 -25.80
CA LYS A 488 30.38 11.29 -25.66
C LYS A 488 30.77 10.70 -27.00
N PHE A 489 31.86 9.95 -27.02
CA PHE A 489 32.23 9.12 -28.17
C PHE A 489 32.76 7.77 -27.70
N LYS A 490 32.61 6.74 -28.51
CA LYS A 490 33.05 5.38 -28.21
C LYS A 490 34.17 5.00 -29.14
N ASN A 491 35.15 4.28 -28.58
CA ASN A 491 36.20 3.66 -29.40
C ASN A 491 35.67 2.34 -30.01
N PRO A 492 35.36 2.28 -31.31
CA PRO A 492 34.85 1.06 -31.95
C PRO A 492 35.97 0.07 -32.32
N PHE A 493 37.20 0.44 -32.15
CA PHE A 493 38.38 -0.34 -32.59
C PHE A 493 38.83 -1.32 -31.51
N ASP A 494 39.72 -2.25 -31.89
CA ASP A 494 40.32 -3.25 -31.02
C ASP A 494 41.62 -2.77 -30.34
N THR A 495 42.05 -1.54 -30.62
CA THR A 495 43.22 -0.88 -30.02
C THR A 495 42.81 0.37 -29.27
N PRO A 496 43.48 0.71 -28.17
CA PRO A 496 43.17 1.93 -27.39
C PRO A 496 43.64 3.18 -28.15
N VAL A 497 43.02 4.32 -27.77
CA VAL A 497 43.50 5.66 -28.20
C VAL A 497 43.82 6.50 -26.97
N ARG A 498 44.89 7.32 -27.09
CA ARG A 498 45.30 8.31 -26.08
C ARG A 498 44.93 9.71 -26.57
N ILE A 499 44.28 10.49 -25.71
CA ILE A 499 43.97 11.88 -25.99
C ILE A 499 45.20 12.72 -25.57
N ARG A 500 45.68 13.55 -26.47
CA ARG A 500 46.71 14.56 -26.19
C ARG A 500 46.14 15.94 -26.48
N THR A 501 46.46 16.88 -25.61
CA THR A 501 45.99 18.25 -25.72
C THR A 501 47.15 19.22 -25.68
N ARG A 502 46.99 20.31 -26.40
CA ARG A 502 47.95 21.45 -26.35
C ARG A 502 47.19 22.76 -26.45
N VAL A 503 47.46 23.64 -25.54
CA VAL A 503 46.92 25.02 -25.54
C VAL A 503 48.07 25.98 -25.70
N SER A 504 48.03 26.80 -26.76
CA SER A 504 48.93 27.90 -27.03
C SER A 504 48.21 29.24 -26.92
N ASP A 505 48.87 30.34 -27.22
CA ASP A 505 48.28 31.67 -27.19
C ASP A 505 47.16 31.83 -28.24
N GLY A 506 45.92 31.55 -27.78
CA GLY A 506 44.71 31.71 -28.57
C GLY A 506 44.22 30.46 -29.28
N ASP A 507 44.96 29.33 -29.27
CA ASP A 507 44.57 28.06 -29.93
C ASP A 507 44.54 26.90 -28.98
N VAL A 508 43.59 25.96 -29.19
CA VAL A 508 43.58 24.64 -28.55
C VAL A 508 43.58 23.57 -29.61
N THR A 509 44.52 22.61 -29.46
CA THR A 509 44.65 21.42 -30.34
C THR A 509 44.41 20.18 -29.53
N VAL A 510 43.60 19.29 -30.08
CA VAL A 510 43.40 17.92 -29.57
C VAL A 510 43.88 16.92 -30.60
N GLU A 511 44.67 15.95 -30.18
CA GLU A 511 45.09 14.81 -30.96
C GLU A 511 44.61 13.51 -30.30
N LEU A 512 44.00 12.61 -31.06
CA LEU A 512 43.84 11.24 -30.67
C LEU A 512 45.04 10.45 -31.27
N ARG A 513 45.76 9.75 -30.40
CA ARG A 513 46.95 9.00 -30.78
C ARG A 513 46.73 7.51 -30.53
N GLY A 514 47.16 6.68 -31.45
CA GLY A 514 46.96 5.23 -31.39
C GLY A 514 47.34 4.53 -32.70
N VAL A 515 46.73 3.39 -32.97
CA VAL A 515 46.94 2.67 -34.22
C VAL A 515 45.91 3.18 -35.25
N LYS A 516 46.40 3.77 -36.34
CA LYS A 516 45.52 4.24 -37.41
C LYS A 516 44.85 3.06 -38.12
N GLN A 517 43.54 3.07 -38.18
CA GLN A 517 42.75 1.97 -38.78
C GLN A 517 41.82 2.45 -39.91
N VAL A 518 41.51 3.73 -39.95
CA VAL A 518 40.60 4.32 -40.92
C VAL A 518 41.06 5.72 -41.37
N ASP A 519 40.59 6.14 -42.54
CA ASP A 519 40.60 7.51 -42.98
C ASP A 519 39.17 8.07 -42.99
N VAL A 520 38.99 9.30 -42.48
CA VAL A 520 37.70 9.93 -42.36
C VAL A 520 37.68 11.24 -43.14
N GLU A 521 36.68 11.38 -43.97
CA GLU A 521 36.41 12.57 -44.77
C GLU A 521 35.12 13.22 -44.32
N SER A 522 35.09 14.55 -44.26
CA SER A 522 33.91 15.34 -44.02
C SER A 522 33.51 16.06 -45.32
N ILE A 523 32.27 15.94 -45.76
CA ILE A 523 31.72 16.61 -46.92
C ILE A 523 30.65 17.59 -46.44
N PRO A 524 30.97 18.89 -46.30
CA PRO A 524 30.01 19.89 -45.86
C PRO A 524 28.96 20.15 -46.90
N GLY A 525 27.70 20.26 -46.48
CA GLY A 525 26.57 20.65 -47.33
C GLY A 525 26.40 22.16 -47.40
N GLU A 526 25.58 22.58 -48.36
CA GLU A 526 25.24 24.00 -48.53
C GLU A 526 24.36 24.51 -47.36
N ARG A 527 24.39 25.83 -47.15
CA ARG A 527 23.50 26.52 -46.20
C ARG A 527 22.17 26.80 -46.89
N THR A 528 21.10 26.30 -46.33
CA THR A 528 19.73 26.40 -46.84
C THR A 528 18.78 26.97 -45.78
N ASN A 529 17.57 27.31 -46.15
CA ASN A 529 16.51 27.77 -45.25
C ASN A 529 16.94 28.92 -44.33
N PRO A 530 17.39 30.08 -44.86
CA PRO A 530 17.81 31.19 -44.01
C PRO A 530 16.62 31.74 -43.20
N THR A 531 16.85 32.04 -41.93
CA THR A 531 15.87 32.63 -41.01
C THR A 531 16.40 33.96 -40.45
N SER A 532 15.53 34.95 -40.34
CA SER A 532 15.93 36.30 -39.95
C SER A 532 16.04 36.47 -38.42
N PRO A 533 17.04 37.24 -37.91
CA PRO A 533 17.17 37.48 -36.50
C PRO A 533 16.04 38.38 -35.95
N LYS A 534 15.64 38.12 -34.72
CA LYS A 534 14.71 38.97 -33.96
C LYS A 534 15.48 40.04 -33.20
N LYS A 535 14.87 41.21 -33.03
CA LYS A 535 15.40 42.27 -32.14
C LYS A 535 14.91 41.98 -30.73
N ILE A 536 15.83 42.04 -29.76
CA ILE A 536 15.54 41.94 -28.33
C ILE A 536 16.24 43.07 -27.60
N GLU A 537 15.62 43.58 -26.57
CA GLU A 537 16.20 44.60 -25.66
C GLU A 537 16.42 43.90 -24.32
N LEU A 538 17.61 44.01 -23.80
CA LEU A 538 17.98 43.45 -22.50
C LEU A 538 18.46 44.59 -21.59
N ASP A 539 18.03 44.50 -20.33
CA ASP A 539 18.45 45.43 -19.26
C ASP A 539 19.55 44.78 -18.41
N GLY A 540 20.46 45.58 -17.87
CA GLY A 540 21.45 45.17 -16.89
C GLY A 540 22.89 45.23 -17.38
N ASP A 541 23.82 45.24 -16.40
CA ASP A 541 25.29 45.42 -16.61
C ASP A 541 25.94 44.24 -17.35
N GLU A 542 25.25 43.10 -17.44
CA GLU A 542 25.75 41.91 -18.11
C GLU A 542 25.26 41.78 -19.56
N CYS A 543 24.49 42.75 -20.05
CA CYS A 543 24.03 42.74 -21.42
C CYS A 543 25.20 42.85 -22.41
N SER A 544 25.22 41.97 -23.41
CA SER A 544 26.20 41.97 -24.49
C SER A 544 25.50 42.29 -25.81
N PRO A 545 25.79 43.46 -26.42
CA PRO A 545 25.13 43.86 -27.67
C PRO A 545 25.55 42.93 -28.81
N SER A 546 24.60 42.68 -29.73
CA SER A 546 24.83 41.84 -30.90
C SER A 546 24.18 42.47 -32.13
N SER A 547 24.88 42.42 -33.27
CA SER A 547 24.31 42.82 -34.56
C SER A 547 23.39 41.75 -35.17
N GLY A 548 23.33 40.55 -34.54
CA GLY A 548 22.58 39.40 -35.03
C GLY A 548 23.23 38.73 -36.23
N ALA A 549 22.79 37.52 -36.49
CA ALA A 549 23.14 36.78 -37.70
C ALA A 549 21.96 35.86 -38.14
N PRO A 550 21.75 35.63 -39.41
CA PRO A 550 20.71 34.73 -39.88
C PRO A 550 20.99 33.29 -39.45
N GLY A 551 19.93 32.60 -39.05
CA GLY A 551 19.95 31.14 -38.87
C GLY A 551 19.89 30.45 -40.24
N PHE A 552 20.25 29.17 -40.27
CA PHE A 552 20.21 28.37 -41.50
C PHE A 552 20.24 26.88 -41.17
N THR A 553 19.95 26.08 -42.17
CA THR A 553 20.11 24.62 -42.11
C THR A 553 21.33 24.22 -42.96
N THR A 554 22.14 23.29 -42.47
CA THR A 554 23.25 22.67 -43.20
C THR A 554 23.30 21.17 -42.92
N THR A 555 24.14 20.48 -43.67
CA THR A 555 24.48 19.07 -43.42
C THR A 555 25.99 18.89 -43.39
N ASP A 556 26.46 17.87 -42.71
CA ASP A 556 27.80 17.33 -42.85
C ASP A 556 27.69 15.82 -43.12
N THR A 557 28.39 15.35 -44.16
CA THR A 557 28.42 13.93 -44.50
C THR A 557 29.78 13.38 -44.14
N ARG A 558 29.80 12.50 -43.13
CA ARG A 558 30.98 11.78 -42.68
C ARG A 558 31.14 10.52 -43.51
N VAL A 559 32.30 10.34 -44.14
CA VAL A 559 32.67 9.15 -44.90
C VAL A 559 33.86 8.49 -44.24
N VAL A 560 33.68 7.27 -43.76
CA VAL A 560 34.77 6.47 -43.18
C VAL A 560 35.25 5.45 -44.20
N LYS A 561 36.54 5.41 -44.43
CA LYS A 561 37.19 4.52 -45.39
C LYS A 561 38.25 3.65 -44.66
N ASP A 562 38.47 2.44 -45.14
CA ASP A 562 39.64 1.66 -44.70
C ASP A 562 40.92 2.29 -45.27
N LEU A 563 42.08 1.84 -44.79
CA LEU A 563 43.39 2.35 -45.25
C LEU A 563 43.69 2.03 -46.72
N LYS A 564 42.84 1.25 -47.41
CA LYS A 564 42.92 0.95 -48.83
C LYS A 564 41.98 1.83 -49.68
N GLY A 565 41.24 2.76 -49.02
CA GLY A 565 40.32 3.67 -49.63
C GLY A 565 38.91 3.13 -49.86
N LYS A 566 38.59 1.92 -49.40
CA LYS A 566 37.23 1.36 -49.51
C LYS A 566 36.35 2.01 -48.44
N GLU A 567 35.18 2.53 -48.87
CA GLU A 567 34.16 3.10 -48.00
C GLU A 567 33.57 2.02 -47.08
N LEU A 568 33.59 2.28 -45.77
CA LEU A 568 33.07 1.43 -44.71
C LEU A 568 31.69 1.95 -44.24
N SER A 569 31.55 3.27 -44.10
CA SER A 569 30.29 3.90 -43.72
C SER A 569 30.18 5.30 -44.32
N ARG A 570 28.91 5.75 -44.49
CA ARG A 570 28.56 7.10 -44.93
C ARG A 570 27.34 7.54 -44.11
N GLU A 571 27.52 8.62 -43.36
CA GLU A 571 26.47 9.16 -42.49
C GLU A 571 26.30 10.65 -42.76
N THR A 572 25.06 11.11 -42.94
CA THR A 572 24.77 12.53 -43.14
C THR A 572 23.97 13.06 -41.95
N GLN A 573 24.56 14.01 -41.28
CA GLN A 573 23.92 14.73 -40.17
C GLN A 573 23.37 16.05 -40.68
N ARG A 574 22.17 16.40 -40.24
CA ARG A 574 21.51 17.67 -40.53
C ARG A 574 21.51 18.54 -39.25
N THR A 575 22.01 19.77 -39.38
CA THR A 575 22.01 20.74 -38.27
C THR A 575 21.17 21.96 -38.67
N VAL A 576 20.34 22.41 -37.75
CA VAL A 576 19.54 23.60 -37.86
C VAL A 576 20.04 24.61 -36.85
N TYR A 577 20.48 25.77 -37.31
CA TYR A 577 20.88 26.88 -36.49
C TYR A 577 19.76 27.90 -36.41
N ASP A 578 19.41 28.31 -35.21
CA ASP A 578 18.54 29.45 -34.97
C ASP A 578 19.23 30.77 -35.37
N PRO A 579 18.50 31.82 -35.72
CA PRO A 579 19.11 33.12 -35.92
C PRO A 579 19.63 33.69 -34.62
N GLN A 580 20.87 34.21 -34.62
CA GLN A 580 21.39 34.95 -33.51
C GLN A 580 20.62 36.27 -33.35
N PRO A 581 20.05 36.60 -32.20
CA PRO A 581 19.26 37.81 -32.01
C PRO A 581 20.10 39.10 -32.16
N ILE A 582 19.46 40.16 -32.65
CA ILE A 582 19.99 41.53 -32.53
C ILE A 582 19.70 42.01 -31.13
N VAL A 583 20.73 42.18 -30.34
CA VAL A 583 20.62 42.58 -28.92
C VAL A 583 20.99 44.05 -28.75
N THR A 584 20.07 44.82 -28.17
CA THR A 584 20.31 46.23 -27.74
C THR A 584 20.28 46.28 -26.21
N CYS A 585 21.33 46.82 -25.61
CA CYS A 585 21.40 47.00 -24.16
C CYS A 585 20.82 48.38 -23.77
N LYS A 586 19.97 48.40 -22.74
CA LYS A 586 19.43 49.63 -22.16
C LYS A 586 20.23 50.08 -20.95
#